data_4f6ac30d121f98c889aff0c77ddfd4f7
#
_entry.id   4f6ac30d121f98c889aff0c77ddfd4f7
#
_cell.length_a   1.000
_cell.length_b   1.000
_cell.length_c   1.000
_cell.angle_alpha   90.00
_cell.angle_beta   90.00
_cell.angle_gamma   90.00
#
_symmetry.space_group_name_H-M   'P 1'
#
loop_
_entity.id
_entity.type
_entity.pdbx_description
1 polymer ?
#
loop_
_entity_poly.entity_id
_entity_poly.type
_entity_poly.pdbx_seq_one_letter_code
_entity_poly.pdbx_strand_id
1 'polypeptide(L)'
;MKLIRVFLLILTVCLSTNLSVAKNIQRSMKKLMNAQFAVSEFYVDSVNDEKVVEDAIRGMLDKLDPHSVYSTAEETQELQQPLQGKFSGIGISFNMKQDTLYVISLIAGGPSERVGLRPGDRIVSVNDTTVAGVKMKSNDIRKRLMGKKGTLVRVGIKRSGVAEIMQFGITRDEIPIYSVDASYMVDPKTGYIRISRFAESTADEFEQAFNKLSKQGMKQLILDLCDNGGGYLNTAVELANWFLNAGETIVYTEGRRSPRYDATANGKGKFKEGKLVVLVNQYSASASEILSGAVQDWDRGVIVGRRTFGKGLVQRQFGFEDGSMIRLTTARYYTPSGRCIQKPYKEGEKEDYAMDVYKRFKDGELQHADSIHVADSLKYTTLKTGRVIYGGGGVIPDVFVPVDTTEFSKYYSDLSAKGVLIQYTLSYVDKYRDELKKKYADVATFEKGFVVSDEMMKELIAMGEKEGVKYDEEQFKVSKNLLELLVKSLIARDVFDQEAFTIIYNKRNDVLKEGLRVINDDKLYNSLLK
;
A
#
# COMPACT_ATOMS: atom_id res chain seq x y z
N MET A 1 -35.21 49.87 11.98
CA MET A 1 -35.91 48.99 12.94
C MET A 1 -36.26 47.60 12.39
N LYS A 2 -36.77 47.43 11.19
CA LYS A 2 -37.07 46.07 10.64
C LYS A 2 -35.82 45.18 10.45
N LEU A 3 -34.71 45.71 9.97
CA LEU A 3 -33.46 44.92 9.78
C LEU A 3 -32.87 44.43 11.12
N ILE A 4 -32.90 45.24 12.17
CA ILE A 4 -32.37 44.88 13.51
C ILE A 4 -33.25 43.77 14.13
N ARG A 5 -34.56 43.80 13.92
CA ARG A 5 -35.46 42.71 14.38
C ARG A 5 -35.22 41.38 13.65
N VAL A 6 -34.94 41.42 12.34
CA VAL A 6 -34.60 40.22 11.57
C VAL A 6 -33.26 39.66 12.00
N PHE A 7 -32.25 40.51 12.26
CA PHE A 7 -30.93 40.08 12.75
C PHE A 7 -31.00 39.46 14.14
N LEU A 8 -31.80 40.06 15.05
CA LEU A 8 -32.04 39.51 16.40
C LEU A 8 -32.82 38.19 16.33
N LEU A 9 -33.76 38.04 15.39
CA LEU A 9 -34.50 36.77 15.21
C LEU A 9 -33.60 35.66 14.69
N ILE A 10 -32.73 35.95 13.73
CA ILE A 10 -31.72 34.98 13.19
C ILE A 10 -30.72 34.60 14.27
N LEU A 11 -30.25 35.56 15.09
CA LEU A 11 -29.32 35.31 16.21
C LEU A 11 -29.97 34.44 17.29
N THR A 12 -31.25 34.67 17.61
CA THR A 12 -32.00 33.85 18.60
C THR A 12 -32.27 32.45 18.08
N VAL A 13 -32.57 32.28 16.79
CA VAL A 13 -32.75 30.95 16.17
C VAL A 13 -31.43 30.20 16.15
N CYS A 14 -30.33 30.84 15.77
CA CYS A 14 -29.00 30.22 15.79
C CYS A 14 -28.53 29.83 17.23
N LEU A 15 -28.83 30.64 18.22
CA LEU A 15 -28.52 30.30 19.62
C LEU A 15 -29.41 29.18 20.17
N SER A 16 -30.70 29.17 19.82
CA SER A 16 -31.63 28.11 20.25
C SER A 16 -31.32 26.76 19.61
N THR A 17 -30.90 26.72 18.35
CA THR A 17 -30.49 25.48 17.66
C THR A 17 -29.19 24.92 18.25
N ASN A 18 -28.20 25.77 18.55
CA ASN A 18 -26.96 25.32 19.20
C ASN A 18 -27.19 24.81 20.63
N LEU A 19 -28.06 25.44 21.42
CA LEU A 19 -28.45 24.97 22.75
C LEU A 19 -29.22 23.64 22.71
N SER A 20 -30.08 23.44 21.74
CA SER A 20 -30.83 22.18 21.53
C SER A 20 -29.88 21.02 21.16
N VAL A 21 -28.93 21.26 20.26
CA VAL A 21 -27.91 20.27 19.87
C VAL A 21 -27.02 19.90 21.08
N ALA A 22 -26.56 20.87 21.84
CA ALA A 22 -25.74 20.65 23.04
C ALA A 22 -26.49 19.82 24.10
N LYS A 23 -27.77 20.12 24.38
CA LYS A 23 -28.61 19.35 25.30
C LYS A 23 -28.81 17.88 24.81
N ASN A 24 -28.99 17.68 23.53
CA ASN A 24 -29.14 16.34 22.99
C ASN A 24 -27.86 15.52 23.11
N ILE A 25 -26.70 16.11 22.84
CA ILE A 25 -25.40 15.47 23.02
C ILE A 25 -25.18 15.08 24.49
N GLN A 26 -25.41 15.99 25.44
CA GLN A 26 -25.27 15.70 26.88
C GLN A 26 -26.19 14.57 27.34
N ARG A 27 -27.43 14.55 26.84
CA ARG A 27 -28.38 13.46 27.18
C ARG A 27 -27.90 12.12 26.64
N SER A 28 -27.39 12.07 25.42
CA SER A 28 -26.86 10.85 24.80
C SER A 28 -25.60 10.35 25.50
N MET A 29 -24.67 11.26 25.86
CA MET A 29 -23.49 10.93 26.66
C MET A 29 -23.87 10.33 28.02
N LYS A 30 -24.81 10.96 28.74
CA LYS A 30 -25.29 10.46 30.04
C LYS A 30 -25.92 9.06 29.91
N LYS A 31 -26.66 8.81 28.83
CA LYS A 31 -27.26 7.47 28.57
C LYS A 31 -26.17 6.43 28.36
N LEU A 32 -25.12 6.75 27.59
CA LEU A 32 -24.00 5.82 27.34
C LEU A 32 -23.22 5.53 28.64
N MET A 33 -22.91 6.55 29.42
CA MET A 33 -22.25 6.39 30.72
C MET A 33 -23.07 5.54 31.69
N ASN A 34 -24.39 5.75 31.78
CA ASN A 34 -25.26 4.94 32.64
C ASN A 34 -25.34 3.49 32.17
N ALA A 35 -25.31 3.23 30.84
CA ALA A 35 -25.30 1.88 30.30
C ALA A 35 -23.99 1.17 30.65
N GLN A 36 -22.84 1.83 30.47
CA GLN A 36 -21.54 1.30 30.87
C GLN A 36 -21.51 0.98 32.37
N PHE A 37 -21.91 1.94 33.24
CA PHE A 37 -21.99 1.73 34.68
C PHE A 37 -22.87 0.51 35.04
N ALA A 38 -24.04 0.38 34.40
CA ALA A 38 -24.92 -0.76 34.66
C ALA A 38 -24.30 -2.10 34.28
N VAL A 39 -23.54 -2.15 33.15
CA VAL A 39 -22.82 -3.35 32.73
C VAL A 39 -21.67 -3.67 33.70
N SER A 40 -20.88 -2.69 34.09
CA SER A 40 -19.75 -2.90 35.00
C SER A 40 -20.17 -3.33 36.40
N GLU A 41 -21.28 -2.79 36.93
CA GLU A 41 -21.69 -3.02 38.34
C GLU A 41 -22.68 -4.18 38.50
N PHE A 42 -23.55 -4.42 37.50
CA PHE A 42 -24.71 -5.33 37.70
C PHE A 42 -24.71 -6.53 36.77
N TYR A 43 -23.77 -6.67 35.83
CA TYR A 43 -23.72 -7.87 35.02
C TYR A 43 -23.34 -9.09 35.86
N VAL A 44 -23.90 -10.26 35.53
CA VAL A 44 -23.78 -11.49 36.33
C VAL A 44 -22.34 -11.99 36.49
N ASP A 45 -21.49 -11.75 35.47
CA ASP A 45 -20.08 -12.12 35.51
C ASP A 45 -19.18 -10.86 35.49
N SER A 46 -17.92 -11.02 35.90
CA SER A 46 -16.93 -9.92 35.79
C SER A 46 -16.67 -9.53 34.34
N VAL A 47 -16.63 -8.24 34.04
CA VAL A 47 -16.35 -7.68 32.72
C VAL A 47 -15.05 -6.90 32.72
N ASN A 48 -14.41 -6.83 31.58
CA ASN A 48 -13.30 -5.92 31.36
C ASN A 48 -13.85 -4.58 30.83
N ASP A 49 -13.82 -3.55 31.67
CA ASP A 49 -14.39 -2.24 31.36
C ASP A 49 -13.77 -1.58 30.13
N GLU A 50 -12.45 -1.68 29.94
CA GLU A 50 -11.77 -1.15 28.76
C GLU A 50 -12.31 -1.79 27.49
N LYS A 51 -12.43 -3.13 27.50
CA LYS A 51 -12.94 -3.88 26.35
C LYS A 51 -14.40 -3.54 26.05
N VAL A 52 -15.23 -3.36 27.06
CA VAL A 52 -16.64 -2.93 26.88
C VAL A 52 -16.71 -1.56 26.22
N VAL A 53 -15.87 -0.62 26.63
CA VAL A 53 -15.80 0.72 26.03
C VAL A 53 -15.29 0.64 24.58
N GLU A 54 -14.24 -0.13 24.30
CA GLU A 54 -13.75 -0.36 22.94
C GLU A 54 -14.84 -0.94 22.02
N ASP A 55 -15.54 -1.98 22.49
CA ASP A 55 -16.62 -2.63 21.73
C ASP A 55 -17.79 -1.66 21.46
N ALA A 56 -18.12 -0.80 22.43
CA ALA A 56 -19.11 0.24 22.24
C ALA A 56 -18.68 1.30 21.18
N ILE A 57 -17.42 1.74 21.21
CA ILE A 57 -16.86 2.65 20.20
C ILE A 57 -16.88 2.00 18.82
N ARG A 58 -16.43 0.73 18.71
CA ARG A 58 -16.48 -0.04 17.45
C ARG A 58 -17.92 -0.13 16.94
N GLY A 59 -18.87 -0.46 17.80
CA GLY A 59 -20.30 -0.54 17.45
C GLY A 59 -20.89 0.78 16.93
N MET A 60 -20.48 1.93 17.48
CA MET A 60 -20.86 3.25 16.95
C MET A 60 -20.29 3.51 15.55
N LEU A 61 -19.01 3.19 15.34
CA LEU A 61 -18.32 3.45 14.07
C LEU A 61 -18.76 2.49 12.96
N ASP A 62 -19.15 1.28 13.30
CA ASP A 62 -19.63 0.28 12.34
C ASP A 62 -20.91 0.71 11.62
N LYS A 63 -21.69 1.62 12.21
CA LYS A 63 -22.92 2.16 11.62
C LYS A 63 -22.69 3.40 10.75
N LEU A 64 -21.44 3.83 10.54
CA LEU A 64 -21.12 5.01 9.73
C LEU A 64 -20.69 4.58 8.32
N ASP A 65 -19.43 4.68 8.04
CA ASP A 65 -18.83 4.36 6.75
C ASP A 65 -17.77 3.25 6.89
N PRO A 66 -17.31 2.63 5.79
CA PRO A 66 -16.36 1.52 5.87
C PRO A 66 -14.97 1.87 6.41
N HIS A 67 -14.63 3.15 6.46
CA HIS A 67 -13.28 3.63 6.81
C HIS A 67 -13.18 4.27 8.19
N SER A 68 -14.32 4.58 8.83
CA SER A 68 -14.35 5.02 10.22
C SER A 68 -14.13 3.84 11.14
N VAL A 69 -13.00 3.83 11.86
CA VAL A 69 -12.56 2.70 12.69
C VAL A 69 -11.92 3.16 13.97
N TYR A 70 -12.03 2.34 15.02
CA TYR A 70 -11.24 2.39 16.23
C TYR A 70 -10.03 1.50 16.10
N SER A 71 -8.90 1.95 16.62
CA SER A 71 -7.66 1.17 16.70
C SER A 71 -7.10 1.25 18.12
N THR A 72 -6.70 0.11 18.68
CA THR A 72 -5.96 0.07 19.94
C THR A 72 -4.61 0.80 19.80
N ALA A 73 -3.90 1.05 20.88
CA ALA A 73 -2.58 1.66 20.85
C ALA A 73 -1.60 0.87 19.96
N GLU A 74 -1.65 -0.46 20.03
CA GLU A 74 -0.84 -1.35 19.22
C GLU A 74 -1.21 -1.26 17.74
N GLU A 75 -2.50 -1.43 17.40
CA GLU A 75 -2.99 -1.30 16.02
C GLU A 75 -2.68 0.09 15.44
N THR A 76 -2.76 1.14 16.27
CA THR A 76 -2.39 2.51 15.89
C THR A 76 -0.93 2.60 15.47
N GLN A 77 -0.03 2.05 16.28
CA GLN A 77 1.40 2.05 15.98
C GLN A 77 1.69 1.25 14.70
N GLU A 78 1.09 0.08 14.52
CA GLU A 78 1.25 -0.75 13.33
C GLU A 78 0.78 -0.05 12.05
N LEU A 79 -0.31 0.71 12.12
CA LEU A 79 -0.82 1.48 10.99
C LEU A 79 0.02 2.72 10.66
N GLN A 80 0.60 3.37 11.67
CA GLN A 80 1.34 4.62 11.49
C GLN A 80 2.79 4.39 11.01
N GLN A 81 3.46 3.35 11.49
CA GLN A 81 4.87 3.11 11.17
C GLN A 81 5.18 3.09 9.65
N PRO A 82 4.44 2.37 8.80
CA PRO A 82 4.70 2.37 7.36
C PRO A 82 4.49 3.74 6.71
N LEU A 83 3.61 4.57 7.25
CA LEU A 83 3.32 5.91 6.74
C LEU A 83 4.35 6.95 7.22
N GLN A 84 4.91 6.76 8.42
CA GLN A 84 6.03 7.57 8.92
C GLN A 84 7.33 7.29 8.15
N GLY A 85 7.38 6.21 7.34
CA GLY A 85 8.55 5.85 6.55
C GLY A 85 9.72 5.31 7.37
N LYS A 86 9.54 5.03 8.65
CA LYS A 86 10.58 4.50 9.54
C LYS A 86 9.99 3.80 10.78
N PHE A 87 10.77 2.90 11.34
CA PHE A 87 10.49 2.32 12.66
C PHE A 87 11.79 2.15 13.45
N SER A 88 11.69 1.89 14.75
CA SER A 88 12.87 1.63 15.57
C SER A 88 13.04 0.13 15.87
N GLY A 89 14.19 -0.42 15.49
CA GLY A 89 14.45 -1.85 15.59
C GLY A 89 15.87 -2.23 15.20
N ILE A 90 16.06 -3.48 14.80
CA ILE A 90 17.39 -4.04 14.48
C ILE A 90 17.75 -4.02 12.98
N GLY A 91 16.82 -3.66 12.08
CA GLY A 91 17.10 -3.50 10.64
C GLY A 91 17.29 -4.81 9.89
N ILE A 92 16.36 -5.75 10.06
CA ILE A 92 16.29 -6.99 9.30
C ILE A 92 14.93 -7.16 8.62
N SER A 93 14.92 -7.79 7.44
CA SER A 93 13.76 -8.47 6.90
C SER A 93 13.86 -9.95 7.29
N PHE A 94 12.75 -10.56 7.71
CA PHE A 94 12.74 -11.94 8.15
C PHE A 94 11.48 -12.69 7.73
N ASN A 95 11.56 -14.00 7.73
CA ASN A 95 10.40 -14.87 7.57
C ASN A 95 10.45 -16.03 8.59
N MET A 96 9.30 -16.59 8.89
CA MET A 96 9.18 -17.78 9.74
C MET A 96 9.22 -19.04 8.88
N LYS A 97 10.09 -19.99 9.26
CA LYS A 97 10.16 -21.31 8.65
C LYS A 97 10.34 -22.36 9.75
N GLN A 98 9.44 -23.36 9.79
CA GLN A 98 9.49 -24.43 10.77
C GLN A 98 9.72 -23.90 12.21
N ASP A 99 8.85 -22.96 12.62
CA ASP A 99 8.89 -22.34 13.94
C ASP A 99 10.23 -21.65 14.29
N THR A 100 10.93 -21.15 13.29
CA THR A 100 12.22 -20.45 13.45
C THR A 100 12.25 -19.19 12.58
N LEU A 101 12.78 -18.09 13.11
CA LEU A 101 12.93 -16.83 12.38
C LEU A 101 14.23 -16.86 11.56
N TYR A 102 14.10 -16.73 10.25
CA TYR A 102 15.20 -16.63 9.29
C TYR A 102 15.40 -15.18 8.86
N VAL A 103 16.60 -14.67 8.96
CA VAL A 103 17.01 -13.37 8.42
C VAL A 103 17.10 -13.49 6.89
N ILE A 104 16.26 -12.73 6.18
CA ILE A 104 16.21 -12.71 4.71
C ILE A 104 17.24 -11.74 4.16
N SER A 105 17.14 -10.49 4.64
CA SER A 105 18.04 -9.41 4.25
C SER A 105 18.28 -8.47 5.43
N LEU A 106 19.34 -7.69 5.31
CA LEU A 106 19.69 -6.63 6.24
C LEU A 106 19.48 -5.28 5.58
N ILE A 107 19.10 -4.29 6.36
CA ILE A 107 19.13 -2.91 5.90
C ILE A 107 20.59 -2.46 5.82
N ALA A 108 21.01 -2.00 4.65
CA ALA A 108 22.39 -1.53 4.41
C ALA A 108 22.78 -0.40 5.39
N GLY A 109 23.93 -0.54 6.04
CA GLY A 109 24.37 0.35 7.10
C GLY A 109 23.57 0.25 8.40
N GLY A 110 22.62 -0.69 8.49
CA GLY A 110 21.74 -0.88 9.64
C GLY A 110 22.41 -1.53 10.86
N PRO A 111 21.71 -1.55 12.02
CA PRO A 111 22.28 -2.05 13.28
C PRO A 111 22.73 -3.50 13.20
N SER A 112 21.95 -4.37 12.57
CA SER A 112 22.29 -5.80 12.46
C SER A 112 23.48 -6.05 11.54
N GLU A 113 23.61 -5.30 10.45
CA GLU A 113 24.76 -5.40 9.55
C GLU A 113 26.05 -4.97 10.25
N ARG A 114 26.01 -3.87 11.01
CA ARG A 114 27.16 -3.34 11.76
C ARG A 114 27.74 -4.33 12.77
N VAL A 115 26.93 -5.19 13.34
CA VAL A 115 27.39 -6.22 14.30
C VAL A 115 27.73 -7.55 13.63
N GLY A 116 27.56 -7.67 12.30
CA GLY A 116 27.96 -8.84 11.52
C GLY A 116 26.92 -9.95 11.41
N LEU A 117 25.61 -9.63 11.59
CA LEU A 117 24.54 -10.54 11.17
C LEU A 117 24.64 -10.73 9.65
N ARG A 118 24.08 -11.84 9.17
CA ARG A 118 24.08 -12.18 7.74
C ARG A 118 22.69 -12.67 7.32
N PRO A 119 22.31 -12.47 6.08
CA PRO A 119 21.19 -13.21 5.51
C PRO A 119 21.42 -14.71 5.65
N GLY A 120 20.35 -15.46 5.97
CA GLY A 120 20.42 -16.89 6.30
C GLY A 120 20.61 -17.20 7.79
N ASP A 121 20.97 -16.23 8.63
CA ASP A 121 21.03 -16.40 10.08
C ASP A 121 19.65 -16.75 10.64
N ARG A 122 19.60 -17.62 11.64
CA ARG A 122 18.37 -18.04 12.33
C ARG A 122 18.38 -17.47 13.72
N ILE A 123 17.41 -16.62 14.05
CA ILE A 123 17.26 -16.08 15.40
C ILE A 123 16.56 -17.14 16.26
N VAL A 124 17.27 -17.65 17.27
CA VAL A 124 16.76 -18.70 18.15
C VAL A 124 16.41 -18.19 19.55
N SER A 125 16.99 -17.05 19.95
CA SER A 125 16.62 -16.37 21.21
C SER A 125 16.68 -14.85 21.08
N VAL A 126 15.89 -14.14 21.90
CA VAL A 126 15.88 -12.68 22.03
C VAL A 126 15.83 -12.33 23.51
N ASN A 127 16.83 -11.58 24.03
CA ASN A 127 16.98 -11.24 25.45
C ASN A 127 16.80 -12.48 26.35
N ASP A 128 17.55 -13.54 26.06
CA ASP A 128 17.56 -14.81 26.78
C ASP A 128 16.24 -15.61 26.73
N THR A 129 15.23 -15.10 25.99
CA THR A 129 13.98 -15.85 25.73
C THR A 129 14.13 -16.67 24.45
N THR A 130 13.92 -17.97 24.52
CA THR A 130 13.85 -18.85 23.33
C THR A 130 12.66 -18.47 22.48
N VAL A 131 12.88 -18.25 21.16
CA VAL A 131 11.86 -17.86 20.19
C VAL A 131 11.67 -18.87 19.06
N ALA A 132 12.55 -19.87 18.95
CA ALA A 132 12.47 -20.94 17.96
C ALA A 132 12.01 -22.26 18.62
N GLY A 133 11.17 -23.03 17.93
CA GLY A 133 10.67 -24.33 18.40
C GLY A 133 9.62 -24.24 19.53
N VAL A 134 9.07 -23.06 19.80
CA VAL A 134 8.11 -22.79 20.91
C VAL A 134 6.77 -22.26 20.41
N LYS A 135 6.51 -22.31 19.10
CA LYS A 135 5.29 -21.84 18.43
C LYS A 135 4.96 -20.36 18.73
N MET A 136 6.00 -19.54 18.94
CA MET A 136 5.83 -18.10 19.13
C MET A 136 5.37 -17.44 17.83
N LYS A 137 4.35 -16.59 17.91
CA LYS A 137 3.86 -15.88 16.72
C LYS A 137 4.91 -14.90 16.19
N SER A 138 5.01 -14.77 14.87
CA SER A 138 5.93 -13.85 14.20
C SER A 138 5.82 -12.41 14.75
N ASN A 139 4.60 -11.95 15.06
CA ASN A 139 4.36 -10.62 15.61
C ASN A 139 4.97 -10.45 17.01
N ASP A 140 4.90 -11.48 17.86
CA ASP A 140 5.46 -11.42 19.21
C ASP A 140 7.01 -11.40 19.18
N ILE A 141 7.60 -12.08 18.20
CA ILE A 141 9.06 -12.03 17.99
C ILE A 141 9.44 -10.64 17.47
N ARG A 142 8.68 -10.10 16.49
CA ARG A 142 8.87 -8.75 15.95
C ARG A 142 8.85 -7.70 17.07
N LYS A 143 7.87 -7.74 17.96
CA LYS A 143 7.76 -6.82 19.11
C LYS A 143 8.99 -6.87 20.01
N ARG A 144 9.59 -8.05 20.22
CA ARG A 144 10.82 -8.21 21.03
C ARG A 144 12.05 -7.61 20.33
N LEU A 145 12.12 -7.69 19.01
CA LEU A 145 13.22 -7.13 18.20
C LEU A 145 13.10 -5.62 18.04
N MET A 146 11.88 -5.08 17.99
CA MET A 146 11.60 -3.65 18.00
C MET A 146 11.78 -3.06 19.39
N GLY A 147 11.84 -1.72 19.47
CA GLY A 147 11.94 -0.99 20.73
C GLY A 147 12.54 0.38 20.54
N LYS A 148 12.67 1.16 21.61
CA LYS A 148 13.15 2.54 21.56
C LYS A 148 14.58 2.61 20.98
N LYS A 149 14.83 3.55 20.08
CA LYS A 149 16.16 3.88 19.54
C LYS A 149 17.18 4.03 20.66
N GLY A 150 18.38 3.46 20.45
CA GLY A 150 19.48 3.50 21.41
C GLY A 150 19.43 2.39 22.49
N THR A 151 18.34 1.60 22.57
CA THR A 151 18.29 0.47 23.51
C THR A 151 18.95 -0.77 22.93
N LEU A 152 19.58 -1.56 23.81
CA LEU A 152 20.26 -2.81 23.43
C LEU A 152 19.26 -3.97 23.40
N VAL A 153 19.36 -4.82 22.38
CA VAL A 153 18.74 -6.16 22.35
C VAL A 153 19.82 -7.21 22.08
N ARG A 154 19.77 -8.34 22.79
CA ARG A 154 20.64 -9.47 22.56
C ARG A 154 19.90 -10.53 21.76
N VAL A 155 20.56 -11.07 20.72
CA VAL A 155 19.99 -12.14 19.91
C VAL A 155 20.95 -13.33 19.82
N GLY A 156 20.42 -14.52 20.05
CA GLY A 156 21.11 -15.78 19.82
C GLY A 156 20.87 -16.25 18.39
N ILE A 157 21.95 -16.49 17.67
CA ILE A 157 21.94 -16.79 16.23
C ILE A 157 22.51 -18.20 15.98
N LYS A 158 21.75 -19.02 15.25
CA LYS A 158 22.26 -20.25 14.64
C LYS A 158 22.60 -19.97 13.18
N ARG A 159 23.89 -20.04 12.85
CA ARG A 159 24.41 -19.83 11.49
C ARG A 159 24.75 -21.15 10.82
N SER A 160 24.48 -21.28 9.54
CA SER A 160 24.87 -22.47 8.77
C SER A 160 26.39 -22.67 8.81
N GLY A 161 26.85 -23.91 9.02
CA GLY A 161 28.28 -24.23 9.15
C GLY A 161 28.92 -23.88 10.51
N VAL A 162 28.20 -23.31 11.48
CA VAL A 162 28.67 -23.01 12.84
C VAL A 162 27.94 -23.88 13.87
N ALA A 163 28.66 -24.62 14.68
CA ALA A 163 28.07 -25.55 15.65
C ALA A 163 27.41 -24.81 16.82
N GLU A 164 28.06 -23.76 17.33
CA GLU A 164 27.62 -23.01 18.50
C GLU A 164 26.55 -21.94 18.15
N ILE A 165 25.78 -21.54 19.17
CA ILE A 165 24.88 -20.37 19.06
C ILE A 165 25.71 -19.11 19.29
N MET A 166 25.77 -18.25 18.29
CA MET A 166 26.47 -16.97 18.35
C MET A 166 25.60 -15.92 19.04
N GLN A 167 26.17 -15.11 19.93
CA GLN A 167 25.46 -14.03 20.61
C GLN A 167 25.82 -12.67 20.02
N PHE A 168 24.81 -11.88 19.67
CA PHE A 168 24.98 -10.53 19.15
C PHE A 168 24.22 -9.52 20.01
N GLY A 169 24.92 -8.47 20.45
CA GLY A 169 24.29 -7.29 21.05
C GLY A 169 24.02 -6.23 19.98
N ILE A 170 22.75 -5.92 19.74
CA ILE A 170 22.35 -4.99 18.70
C ILE A 170 21.71 -3.75 19.34
N THR A 171 22.30 -2.58 19.13
CA THR A 171 21.69 -1.31 19.54
C THR A 171 20.63 -0.92 18.50
N ARG A 172 19.37 -0.85 18.92
CA ARG A 172 18.25 -0.47 18.04
C ARG A 172 18.44 0.94 17.48
N ASP A 173 18.07 1.10 16.23
CA ASP A 173 18.19 2.38 15.52
C ASP A 173 16.92 2.65 14.69
N GLU A 174 16.82 3.84 14.11
CA GLU A 174 15.79 4.12 13.11
C GLU A 174 16.06 3.37 11.81
N ILE A 175 15.09 2.59 11.38
CA ILE A 175 15.15 1.75 10.19
C ILE A 175 14.22 2.37 9.14
N PRO A 176 14.73 2.78 7.97
CA PRO A 176 13.88 3.33 6.91
C PRO A 176 12.95 2.26 6.33
N ILE A 177 11.72 2.66 6.03
CA ILE A 177 10.75 1.90 5.25
C ILE A 177 10.55 2.66 3.96
N TYR A 178 11.21 2.23 2.91
CA TYR A 178 11.10 2.88 1.61
C TYR A 178 9.71 2.72 1.01
N SER A 179 9.27 3.73 0.29
CA SER A 179 8.01 3.81 -0.43
C SER A 179 8.21 3.77 -1.95
N VAL A 180 9.41 4.12 -2.42
CA VAL A 180 9.84 3.93 -3.81
C VAL A 180 10.55 2.58 -3.91
N ASP A 181 9.82 1.58 -4.41
CA ASP A 181 10.29 0.19 -4.46
C ASP A 181 11.27 -0.06 -5.62
N ALA A 182 11.19 0.73 -6.69
CA ALA A 182 12.06 0.61 -7.85
C ALA A 182 12.17 1.92 -8.63
N SER A 183 13.36 2.18 -9.18
CA SER A 183 13.63 3.32 -10.05
C SER A 183 14.74 2.99 -11.06
N TYR A 184 14.39 2.73 -12.32
CA TYR A 184 15.35 2.34 -13.35
C TYR A 184 14.94 2.82 -14.74
N MET A 185 15.89 2.85 -15.68
CA MET A 185 15.59 3.11 -17.09
C MET A 185 15.09 1.82 -17.75
N VAL A 186 13.83 1.83 -18.27
CA VAL A 186 13.27 0.67 -18.99
C VAL A 186 13.67 0.62 -20.44
N ASP A 187 13.98 1.80 -21.01
CA ASP A 187 14.59 1.99 -22.34
C ASP A 187 15.47 3.26 -22.29
N PRO A 188 16.22 3.61 -23.37
CA PRO A 188 17.19 4.73 -23.32
C PRO A 188 16.62 6.11 -22.97
N LYS A 189 15.29 6.32 -23.05
CA LYS A 189 14.64 7.62 -22.79
C LYS A 189 13.54 7.55 -21.74
N THR A 190 13.08 6.35 -21.36
CA THR A 190 11.95 6.14 -20.47
C THR A 190 12.42 5.71 -19.08
N GLY A 191 12.18 6.55 -18.09
CA GLY A 191 12.32 6.19 -16.67
C GLY A 191 11.07 5.50 -16.14
N TYR A 192 11.26 4.55 -15.24
CA TYR A 192 10.21 3.89 -14.47
C TYR A 192 10.44 4.13 -12.99
N ILE A 193 9.41 4.60 -12.29
CA ILE A 193 9.40 4.75 -10.82
C ILE A 193 8.15 4.07 -10.28
N ARG A 194 8.32 3.13 -9.34
CA ARG A 194 7.24 2.47 -8.63
C ARG A 194 7.12 3.01 -7.21
N ILE A 195 5.93 3.47 -6.85
CA ILE A 195 5.59 3.95 -5.51
C ILE A 195 4.56 3.01 -4.90
N SER A 196 4.90 2.35 -3.80
CA SER A 196 4.03 1.38 -3.13
C SER A 196 3.10 1.99 -2.08
N ARG A 197 3.42 3.20 -1.59
CA ARG A 197 2.61 3.97 -0.63
C ARG A 197 2.98 5.44 -0.63
N PHE A 198 2.13 6.28 -0.04
CA PHE A 198 2.43 7.70 0.17
C PHE A 198 2.80 7.94 1.65
N ALA A 199 4.07 7.72 1.99
CA ALA A 199 4.67 7.95 3.31
C ALA A 199 5.23 9.38 3.41
N GLU A 200 5.67 9.79 4.61
CA GLU A 200 6.32 11.09 4.84
C GLU A 200 7.60 11.26 3.99
N SER A 201 8.35 10.17 3.79
CA SER A 201 9.60 10.16 3.03
C SER A 201 9.42 10.07 1.50
N THR A 202 8.22 9.80 1.00
CA THR A 202 7.99 9.48 -0.43
C THR A 202 8.40 10.60 -1.37
N ALA A 203 8.17 11.87 -1.00
CA ALA A 203 8.54 13.00 -1.85
C ALA A 203 10.06 13.10 -2.04
N ASP A 204 10.83 12.92 -0.97
CA ASP A 204 12.30 12.92 -1.00
C ASP A 204 12.84 11.70 -1.76
N GLU A 205 12.26 10.52 -1.55
CA GLU A 205 12.62 9.30 -2.26
C GLU A 205 12.35 9.43 -3.77
N PHE A 206 11.19 9.99 -4.12
CA PHE A 206 10.83 10.27 -5.51
C PHE A 206 11.81 11.26 -6.14
N GLU A 207 12.17 12.35 -5.44
CA GLU A 207 13.16 13.30 -5.93
C GLU A 207 14.51 12.66 -6.21
N GLN A 208 14.98 11.80 -5.30
CA GLN A 208 16.23 11.04 -5.48
C GLN A 208 16.15 10.13 -6.70
N ALA A 209 15.07 9.36 -6.83
CA ALA A 209 14.81 8.47 -7.97
C ALA A 209 14.75 9.25 -9.28
N PHE A 210 14.01 10.35 -9.31
CA PHE A 210 13.90 11.20 -10.48
C PHE A 210 15.25 11.79 -10.90
N ASN A 211 16.03 12.31 -9.95
CA ASN A 211 17.36 12.86 -10.22
C ASN A 211 18.35 11.79 -10.72
N LYS A 212 18.28 10.56 -10.18
CA LYS A 212 19.03 9.39 -10.66
C LYS A 212 18.72 9.13 -12.14
N LEU A 213 17.44 9.04 -12.51
CA LEU A 213 17.02 8.74 -13.88
C LEU A 213 17.29 9.91 -14.85
N SER A 214 17.14 11.16 -14.40
CA SER A 214 17.46 12.35 -15.20
C SER A 214 18.93 12.38 -15.61
N LYS A 215 19.85 12.01 -14.70
CA LYS A 215 21.28 11.87 -14.99
C LYS A 215 21.57 10.75 -16.01
N GLN A 216 20.70 9.73 -16.08
CA GLN A 216 20.79 8.64 -17.05
C GLN A 216 20.15 8.98 -18.41
N GLY A 217 19.62 10.20 -18.58
CA GLY A 217 19.06 10.67 -19.84
C GLY A 217 17.55 10.52 -19.98
N MET A 218 16.81 10.29 -18.89
CA MET A 218 15.36 10.23 -18.90
C MET A 218 14.72 11.45 -19.55
N LYS A 219 13.80 11.22 -20.50
CA LYS A 219 13.00 12.25 -21.20
C LYS A 219 11.50 12.07 -20.96
N GLN A 220 11.06 10.88 -20.59
CA GLN A 220 9.67 10.53 -20.35
C GLN A 220 9.59 9.58 -19.16
N LEU A 221 8.46 9.58 -18.45
CA LEU A 221 8.31 8.89 -17.17
C LEU A 221 7.08 7.98 -17.17
N ILE A 222 7.27 6.74 -16.73
CA ILE A 222 6.21 5.85 -16.28
C ILE A 222 6.22 5.86 -14.76
N LEU A 223 5.13 6.31 -14.16
CA LEU A 223 4.89 6.29 -12.72
C LEU A 223 3.94 5.16 -12.36
N ASP A 224 4.42 4.15 -11.65
CA ASP A 224 3.62 2.98 -11.30
C ASP A 224 3.03 3.12 -9.89
N LEU A 225 1.69 3.17 -9.84
CA LEU A 225 0.87 3.19 -8.63
C LEU A 225 0.02 1.92 -8.50
N CYS A 226 0.30 0.86 -9.28
CA CYS A 226 -0.40 -0.41 -9.12
C CYS A 226 -0.18 -0.97 -7.71
N ASP A 227 -1.25 -1.48 -7.08
CA ASP A 227 -1.29 -2.01 -5.71
C ASP A 227 -0.98 -0.98 -4.61
N ASN A 228 -0.95 0.32 -4.93
CA ASN A 228 -0.72 1.38 -3.97
C ASN A 228 -2.04 1.84 -3.33
N GLY A 229 -2.31 1.39 -2.11
CA GLY A 229 -3.51 1.73 -1.34
C GLY A 229 -3.60 3.19 -0.85
N GLY A 230 -2.61 4.04 -1.19
CA GLY A 230 -2.56 5.45 -0.81
C GLY A 230 -1.61 5.73 0.35
N GLY A 231 -1.99 6.67 1.20
CA GLY A 231 -1.22 7.17 2.33
C GLY A 231 -1.58 8.62 2.66
N TYR A 232 -0.59 9.46 2.94
CA TYR A 232 -0.83 10.86 3.29
C TYR A 232 -1.28 11.68 2.07
N LEU A 233 -2.35 12.46 2.25
CA LEU A 233 -2.88 13.38 1.25
C LEU A 233 -1.81 14.44 0.88
N ASN A 234 -1.13 15.01 1.86
CA ASN A 234 -0.11 16.03 1.62
C ASN A 234 1.02 15.51 0.74
N THR A 235 1.45 14.27 0.94
CA THR A 235 2.48 13.64 0.09
C THR A 235 2.00 13.46 -1.35
N ALA A 236 0.72 13.10 -1.57
CA ALA A 236 0.16 13.06 -2.92
C ALA A 236 0.14 14.45 -3.57
N VAL A 237 -0.19 15.50 -2.80
CA VAL A 237 -0.14 16.89 -3.28
C VAL A 237 1.30 17.29 -3.63
N GLU A 238 2.28 16.94 -2.81
CA GLU A 238 3.70 17.20 -3.09
C GLU A 238 4.17 16.53 -4.38
N LEU A 239 3.78 15.26 -4.60
CA LEU A 239 4.10 14.56 -5.83
C LEU A 239 3.38 15.15 -7.05
N ALA A 240 2.11 15.53 -6.93
CA ALA A 240 1.37 16.16 -8.01
C ALA A 240 1.99 17.50 -8.46
N ASN A 241 2.61 18.25 -7.53
CA ASN A 241 3.37 19.46 -7.85
C ASN A 241 4.50 19.24 -8.88
N TRP A 242 5.06 18.02 -8.99
CA TRP A 242 6.11 17.72 -9.97
C TRP A 242 5.61 17.85 -11.41
N PHE A 243 4.31 17.67 -11.63
CA PHE A 243 3.70 17.51 -12.94
C PHE A 243 2.81 18.68 -13.35
N LEU A 244 2.32 19.48 -12.43
CA LEU A 244 1.29 20.49 -12.66
C LEU A 244 1.87 21.91 -12.63
N ASN A 245 1.18 22.85 -13.32
CA ASN A 245 1.56 24.25 -13.35
C ASN A 245 1.07 25.00 -12.11
N ALA A 246 1.67 26.15 -11.82
CA ALA A 246 1.25 27.00 -10.72
C ALA A 246 -0.23 27.37 -10.82
N GLY A 247 -0.96 27.21 -9.70
CA GLY A 247 -2.38 27.53 -9.60
C GLY A 247 -3.33 26.42 -10.10
N GLU A 248 -2.84 25.38 -10.77
CA GLU A 248 -3.67 24.22 -11.12
C GLU A 248 -4.10 23.49 -9.84
N THR A 249 -5.41 23.29 -9.64
CA THR A 249 -5.93 22.53 -8.50
C THR A 249 -5.47 21.08 -8.59
N ILE A 250 -5.03 20.52 -7.47
CA ILE A 250 -4.66 19.10 -7.36
C ILE A 250 -5.83 18.30 -6.83
N VAL A 251 -6.42 18.78 -5.75
CA VAL A 251 -7.54 18.16 -5.05
C VAL A 251 -8.21 19.21 -4.17
N TYR A 252 -9.52 19.12 -3.98
CA TYR A 252 -10.15 19.85 -2.88
C TYR A 252 -10.93 18.91 -1.97
N THR A 253 -11.06 19.32 -0.71
CA THR A 253 -11.79 18.54 0.30
C THR A 253 -12.92 19.37 0.88
N GLU A 254 -14.06 18.73 1.16
CA GLU A 254 -15.22 19.38 1.76
C GLU A 254 -16.03 18.40 2.59
N GLY A 255 -16.57 18.87 3.72
CA GLY A 255 -17.42 18.08 4.62
C GLY A 255 -18.30 18.96 5.48
N ARG A 256 -19.27 18.34 6.16
CA ARG A 256 -20.28 19.06 6.98
C ARG A 256 -19.70 20.07 7.96
N ARG A 257 -18.56 19.73 8.58
CA ARG A 257 -17.85 20.56 9.56
C ARG A 257 -16.40 20.84 9.14
N SER A 258 -16.08 20.53 7.88
CA SER A 258 -14.79 20.78 7.26
C SER A 258 -15.06 21.68 6.05
N PRO A 259 -14.79 22.99 6.16
CA PRO A 259 -14.95 23.91 5.03
C PRO A 259 -14.13 23.44 3.84
N ARG A 260 -14.52 23.85 2.65
CA ARG A 260 -13.78 23.56 1.43
C ARG A 260 -12.33 24.04 1.58
N TYR A 261 -11.39 23.14 1.32
CA TYR A 261 -9.96 23.40 1.26
C TYR A 261 -9.43 22.93 -0.09
N ASP A 262 -8.86 23.85 -0.85
CA ASP A 262 -8.29 23.61 -2.17
C ASP A 262 -6.76 23.51 -2.05
N ALA A 263 -6.20 22.35 -2.42
CA ALA A 263 -4.78 22.18 -2.61
C ALA A 263 -4.42 22.44 -4.07
N THR A 264 -3.58 23.45 -4.32
CA THR A 264 -3.18 23.88 -5.66
C THR A 264 -1.68 23.68 -5.87
N ALA A 265 -1.28 23.43 -7.10
CA ALA A 265 0.12 23.29 -7.47
C ALA A 265 0.88 24.62 -7.33
N ASN A 266 2.08 24.52 -6.80
CA ASN A 266 2.97 25.69 -6.54
C ASN A 266 3.85 26.05 -7.75
N GLY A 267 3.83 25.27 -8.83
CA GLY A 267 4.59 25.49 -10.05
C GLY A 267 6.10 25.24 -9.96
N LYS A 268 6.61 24.72 -8.84
CA LYS A 268 8.05 24.43 -8.64
C LYS A 268 8.46 23.06 -9.18
N GLY A 269 7.51 22.26 -9.70
CA GLY A 269 7.77 20.93 -10.23
C GLY A 269 8.75 20.92 -11.40
N LYS A 270 9.57 19.88 -11.46
CA LYS A 270 10.67 19.75 -12.45
C LYS A 270 10.26 18.94 -13.68
N PHE A 271 9.05 18.36 -13.72
CA PHE A 271 8.57 17.54 -14.82
C PHE A 271 7.16 17.95 -15.29
N LYS A 272 6.97 19.25 -15.51
CA LYS A 272 5.71 19.81 -16.05
C LYS A 272 5.54 19.55 -17.55
N GLU A 273 6.63 19.34 -18.25
CA GLU A 273 6.71 18.95 -19.64
C GLU A 273 7.30 17.53 -19.75
N GLY A 274 7.22 16.95 -20.93
CA GLY A 274 7.60 15.56 -21.14
C GLY A 274 6.43 14.59 -20.95
N LYS A 275 6.50 13.46 -21.62
CA LYS A 275 5.43 12.47 -21.55
C LYS A 275 5.39 11.79 -20.19
N LEU A 276 4.19 11.68 -19.65
CA LEU A 276 3.89 11.02 -18.39
C LEU A 276 2.82 9.96 -18.60
N VAL A 277 3.10 8.74 -18.20
CA VAL A 277 2.11 7.66 -18.08
C VAL A 277 2.04 7.25 -16.63
N VAL A 278 0.82 7.16 -16.08
CA VAL A 278 0.58 6.68 -14.72
C VAL A 278 -0.11 5.32 -14.82
N LEU A 279 0.53 4.30 -14.24
CA LEU A 279 -0.02 2.96 -14.18
C LEU A 279 -0.88 2.79 -12.93
N VAL A 280 -2.09 2.26 -13.08
CA VAL A 280 -3.03 2.04 -11.98
C VAL A 280 -3.74 0.69 -12.12
N ASN A 281 -4.24 0.18 -10.99
CA ASN A 281 -5.09 -1.00 -10.98
C ASN A 281 -6.21 -0.89 -9.93
N GLN A 282 -7.02 -1.92 -9.79
CA GLN A 282 -8.16 -1.99 -8.87
C GLN A 282 -7.80 -1.83 -7.38
N TYR A 283 -6.53 -1.88 -7.03
CA TYR A 283 -6.00 -1.67 -5.67
C TYR A 283 -5.34 -0.29 -5.49
N SER A 284 -5.17 0.48 -6.57
CA SER A 284 -4.75 1.88 -6.48
C SER A 284 -5.85 2.70 -5.83
N ALA A 285 -5.59 3.29 -4.65
CA ALA A 285 -6.63 3.92 -3.83
C ALA A 285 -6.18 5.25 -3.19
N SER A 286 -7.15 6.10 -2.82
CA SER A 286 -6.92 7.29 -1.97
C SER A 286 -5.89 8.26 -2.58
N ALA A 287 -4.71 8.42 -1.95
CA ALA A 287 -3.62 9.28 -2.44
C ALA A 287 -3.18 8.97 -3.88
N SER A 288 -3.19 7.68 -4.28
CA SER A 288 -2.96 7.27 -5.67
C SER A 288 -4.01 7.82 -6.62
N GLU A 289 -5.26 7.88 -6.16
CA GLU A 289 -6.38 8.40 -6.94
C GLU A 289 -6.38 9.93 -7.00
N ILE A 290 -5.86 10.60 -5.95
CA ILE A 290 -5.62 12.05 -5.97
C ILE A 290 -4.62 12.39 -7.08
N LEU A 291 -3.48 11.70 -7.10
CA LEU A 291 -2.43 11.96 -8.08
C LEU A 291 -2.87 11.60 -9.50
N SER A 292 -3.39 10.38 -9.71
CA SER A 292 -3.85 9.94 -11.04
C SER A 292 -5.04 10.76 -11.54
N GLY A 293 -5.98 11.12 -10.66
CA GLY A 293 -7.11 11.98 -10.99
C GLY A 293 -6.69 13.39 -11.38
N ALA A 294 -5.73 14.00 -10.66
CA ALA A 294 -5.20 15.30 -11.01
C ALA A 294 -4.47 15.29 -12.36
N VAL A 295 -3.66 14.26 -12.62
CA VAL A 295 -2.97 14.07 -13.90
C VAL A 295 -3.96 13.92 -15.06
N GLN A 296 -5.02 13.13 -14.86
CA GLN A 296 -6.05 12.91 -15.87
C GLN A 296 -6.90 14.17 -16.13
N ASP A 297 -7.37 14.81 -15.08
CA ASP A 297 -8.28 15.97 -15.18
C ASP A 297 -7.64 17.18 -15.85
N TRP A 298 -6.30 17.32 -15.71
CA TRP A 298 -5.53 18.37 -16.39
C TRP A 298 -4.98 17.95 -17.75
N ASP A 299 -5.32 16.78 -18.28
CA ASP A 299 -4.73 16.23 -19.51
C ASP A 299 -3.19 16.27 -19.48
N ARG A 300 -2.59 16.12 -18.28
CA ARG A 300 -1.14 16.19 -18.08
C ARG A 300 -0.44 14.92 -18.51
N GLY A 301 -1.11 13.80 -18.45
CA GLY A 301 -0.56 12.49 -18.77
C GLY A 301 -1.66 11.46 -18.99
N VAL A 302 -1.28 10.29 -19.46
CA VAL A 302 -2.19 9.19 -19.79
C VAL A 302 -2.24 8.21 -18.63
N ILE A 303 -3.44 7.82 -18.22
CA ILE A 303 -3.67 6.80 -17.21
C ILE A 303 -3.87 5.44 -17.90
N VAL A 304 -3.06 4.46 -17.53
CA VAL A 304 -3.06 3.11 -18.14
C VAL A 304 -3.31 2.04 -17.08
N GLY A 305 -4.17 1.10 -17.37
CA GLY A 305 -4.42 -0.05 -16.49
C GLY A 305 -5.89 -0.35 -16.29
N ARG A 306 -6.35 -0.42 -15.04
CA ARG A 306 -7.73 -0.74 -14.67
C ARG A 306 -8.32 0.32 -13.76
N ARG A 307 -9.65 0.42 -13.72
CA ARG A 307 -10.37 1.32 -12.82
C ARG A 307 -9.87 1.15 -11.38
N THR A 308 -9.53 2.25 -10.73
CA THR A 308 -9.00 2.29 -9.37
C THR A 308 -10.05 1.89 -8.32
N PHE A 309 -9.68 1.87 -7.06
CA PHE A 309 -10.51 1.35 -5.98
C PHE A 309 -11.76 2.18 -5.70
N GLY A 310 -11.69 3.50 -5.83
CA GLY A 310 -12.80 4.40 -5.53
C GLY A 310 -12.90 4.81 -4.06
N LYS A 311 -11.79 5.23 -3.44
CA LYS A 311 -11.79 5.78 -2.08
C LYS A 311 -11.62 7.29 -2.10
N GLY A 312 -12.74 8.04 -2.05
CA GLY A 312 -12.81 9.50 -2.04
C GLY A 312 -13.15 10.12 -0.68
N LEU A 313 -12.81 9.44 0.43
CA LEU A 313 -13.10 9.87 1.80
C LEU A 313 -11.82 10.30 2.51
N VAL A 314 -11.91 11.42 3.25
CA VAL A 314 -10.82 11.96 4.07
C VAL A 314 -11.06 11.60 5.52
N GLN A 315 -10.11 10.92 6.14
CA GLN A 315 -10.14 10.57 7.55
C GLN A 315 -9.27 11.51 8.38
N ARG A 316 -9.76 11.88 9.57
CA ARG A 316 -8.96 12.52 10.63
C ARG A 316 -8.78 11.54 11.78
N GLN A 317 -7.64 11.65 12.43
CA GLN A 317 -7.29 10.84 13.59
C GLN A 317 -7.61 11.62 14.86
N PHE A 318 -8.26 10.97 15.81
CA PHE A 318 -8.57 11.49 17.15
C PHE A 318 -7.97 10.50 18.16
N GLY A 319 -6.81 10.86 18.73
CA GLY A 319 -6.10 10.03 19.70
C GLY A 319 -6.69 10.12 21.09
N PHE A 320 -6.54 9.05 21.86
CA PHE A 320 -6.85 8.95 23.28
C PHE A 320 -5.57 8.89 24.12
N GLU A 321 -5.70 9.10 25.44
CA GLU A 321 -4.56 9.15 26.37
C GLU A 321 -3.83 7.80 26.49
N ASP A 322 -4.52 6.68 26.28
CA ASP A 322 -3.99 5.32 26.27
C ASP A 322 -3.21 4.97 24.98
N GLY A 323 -3.13 5.89 24.02
CA GLY A 323 -2.50 5.69 22.72
C GLY A 323 -3.41 5.05 21.66
N SER A 324 -4.63 4.67 22.01
CA SER A 324 -5.64 4.26 21.05
C SER A 324 -6.16 5.45 20.24
N MET A 325 -6.85 5.21 19.12
CA MET A 325 -7.40 6.29 18.30
C MET A 325 -8.69 5.91 17.58
N ILE A 326 -9.47 6.93 17.26
CA ILE A 326 -10.51 6.85 16.24
C ILE A 326 -9.98 7.50 14.96
N ARG A 327 -10.06 6.78 13.87
CA ARG A 327 -9.92 7.32 12.52
C ARG A 327 -11.32 7.53 11.96
N LEU A 328 -11.74 8.78 11.81
CA LEU A 328 -13.10 9.17 11.46
C LEU A 328 -13.14 9.89 10.12
N THR A 329 -14.06 9.52 9.25
CA THR A 329 -14.33 10.24 8.00
C THR A 329 -14.97 11.59 8.31
N THR A 330 -14.31 12.68 7.90
CA THR A 330 -14.74 14.06 8.17
C THR A 330 -15.05 14.87 6.92
N ALA A 331 -14.57 14.43 5.75
CA ALA A 331 -14.78 15.10 4.47
C ALA A 331 -14.75 14.10 3.30
N ARG A 332 -15.19 14.56 2.13
CA ARG A 332 -14.91 13.93 0.85
C ARG A 332 -13.82 14.72 0.14
N TYR A 333 -13.10 14.07 -0.76
CA TYR A 333 -12.25 14.80 -1.68
C TYR A 333 -12.73 14.67 -3.13
N TYR A 334 -12.39 15.67 -3.89
CA TYR A 334 -12.80 15.87 -5.27
C TYR A 334 -11.58 16.18 -6.11
N THR A 335 -11.52 15.62 -7.30
CA THR A 335 -10.46 15.91 -8.26
C THR A 335 -10.64 17.31 -8.87
N PRO A 336 -9.69 17.84 -9.64
CA PRO A 336 -9.76 19.18 -10.22
C PRO A 336 -11.04 19.47 -11.00
N SER A 337 -11.57 18.49 -11.74
CA SER A 337 -12.83 18.61 -12.50
C SER A 337 -14.09 18.67 -11.63
N GLY A 338 -13.97 18.49 -10.32
CA GLY A 338 -15.09 18.46 -9.39
C GLY A 338 -15.73 17.09 -9.18
N ARG A 339 -15.23 16.04 -9.81
CA ARG A 339 -15.77 14.69 -9.63
C ARG A 339 -15.35 14.10 -8.28
N CYS A 340 -16.32 13.53 -7.57
CA CYS A 340 -16.06 12.67 -6.42
C CYS A 340 -15.83 11.25 -6.94
N ILE A 341 -14.68 10.66 -6.59
CA ILE A 341 -14.36 9.30 -7.04
C ILE A 341 -14.83 8.22 -6.08
N GLN A 342 -15.43 8.60 -4.94
CA GLN A 342 -15.91 7.65 -3.94
C GLN A 342 -16.91 6.67 -4.55
N LYS A 343 -16.61 5.37 -4.47
CA LYS A 343 -17.57 4.33 -4.83
C LYS A 343 -18.74 4.28 -3.84
N PRO A 344 -19.95 3.90 -4.28
CA PRO A 344 -21.10 3.79 -3.41
C PRO A 344 -20.83 2.86 -2.21
N TYR A 345 -21.39 3.20 -1.05
CA TYR A 345 -21.45 2.35 0.12
C TYR A 345 -22.76 2.58 0.86
N LYS A 346 -23.19 1.60 1.62
CA LYS A 346 -24.30 1.75 2.54
C LYS A 346 -23.80 1.70 3.99
N GLU A 347 -24.42 2.48 4.83
CA GLU A 347 -24.12 2.51 6.26
C GLU A 347 -24.32 1.13 6.88
N GLY A 348 -23.30 0.64 7.60
CA GLY A 348 -23.29 -0.67 8.25
C GLY A 348 -22.99 -1.87 7.35
N GLU A 349 -22.81 -1.70 6.02
CA GLU A 349 -22.50 -2.78 5.07
C GLU A 349 -20.99 -2.80 4.69
N LYS A 350 -20.10 -2.93 5.68
CA LYS A 350 -18.64 -2.93 5.46
C LYS A 350 -18.15 -4.13 4.65
N GLU A 351 -18.74 -5.30 4.86
CA GLU A 351 -18.35 -6.53 4.14
C GLU A 351 -18.66 -6.41 2.65
N ASP A 352 -19.82 -5.87 2.30
CA ASP A 352 -20.22 -5.65 0.91
C ASP A 352 -19.26 -4.70 0.19
N TYR A 353 -18.85 -3.64 0.88
CA TYR A 353 -17.85 -2.70 0.38
C TYR A 353 -16.46 -3.33 0.19
N ALA A 354 -16.05 -4.21 1.09
CA ALA A 354 -14.78 -4.93 0.98
C ALA A 354 -14.77 -5.93 -0.18
N MET A 355 -15.92 -6.54 -0.48
CA MET A 355 -16.07 -7.51 -1.57
C MET A 355 -16.22 -6.88 -2.97
N ASP A 356 -16.21 -5.55 -3.09
CA ASP A 356 -16.40 -4.83 -4.35
C ASP A 356 -15.44 -5.29 -5.47
N VAL A 357 -14.14 -5.39 -5.18
CA VAL A 357 -13.15 -5.81 -6.19
C VAL A 357 -13.43 -7.24 -6.69
N TYR A 358 -13.86 -8.13 -5.79
CA TYR A 358 -14.25 -9.49 -6.16
C TYR A 358 -15.53 -9.49 -7.03
N LYS A 359 -16.53 -8.65 -6.71
CA LYS A 359 -17.74 -8.48 -7.54
C LYS A 359 -17.38 -7.96 -8.92
N ARG A 360 -16.56 -6.91 -9.00
CA ARG A 360 -16.06 -6.35 -10.26
C ARG A 360 -15.35 -7.40 -11.12
N PHE A 361 -14.56 -8.28 -10.51
CA PHE A 361 -13.94 -9.41 -11.22
C PHE A 361 -15.00 -10.37 -11.75
N LYS A 362 -15.97 -10.75 -10.92
CA LYS A 362 -17.04 -11.69 -11.28
C LYS A 362 -17.96 -11.14 -12.37
N ASP A 363 -18.20 -9.83 -12.38
CA ASP A 363 -19.02 -9.12 -13.36
C ASP A 363 -18.24 -8.83 -14.66
N GLY A 364 -16.99 -9.29 -14.78
CA GLY A 364 -16.16 -9.16 -15.98
C GLY A 364 -15.48 -7.79 -16.14
N GLU A 365 -15.63 -6.88 -15.19
CA GLU A 365 -15.06 -5.52 -15.29
C GLU A 365 -13.53 -5.51 -15.37
N LEU A 366 -12.87 -6.48 -14.76
CA LEU A 366 -11.42 -6.56 -14.79
C LEU A 366 -10.87 -7.20 -16.08
N GLN A 367 -11.74 -7.80 -16.90
CA GLN A 367 -11.39 -8.44 -18.18
C GLN A 367 -11.84 -7.64 -19.40
N HIS A 368 -12.93 -6.86 -19.27
CA HIS A 368 -13.57 -6.16 -20.40
C HIS A 368 -13.86 -4.71 -20.06
N ALA A 369 -13.36 -3.77 -20.86
CA ALA A 369 -13.62 -2.33 -20.68
C ALA A 369 -15.12 -1.99 -20.77
N ASP A 370 -15.84 -2.67 -21.65
CA ASP A 370 -17.28 -2.45 -21.88
C ASP A 370 -18.17 -2.89 -20.70
N SER A 371 -17.61 -3.64 -19.75
CA SER A 371 -18.29 -4.00 -18.50
C SER A 371 -18.25 -2.89 -17.43
N ILE A 372 -17.55 -1.78 -17.69
CA ILE A 372 -17.53 -0.61 -16.80
C ILE A 372 -18.76 0.25 -17.07
N HIS A 373 -19.78 0.11 -16.23
CA HIS A 373 -21.01 0.88 -16.36
C HIS A 373 -21.01 2.06 -15.38
N VAL A 374 -21.16 3.28 -15.92
CA VAL A 374 -21.24 4.51 -15.12
C VAL A 374 -22.48 5.29 -15.56
N ALA A 375 -23.25 5.79 -14.60
CA ALA A 375 -24.43 6.60 -14.87
C ALA A 375 -24.05 7.92 -15.58
N ASP A 376 -24.89 8.38 -16.51
CA ASP A 376 -24.66 9.65 -17.23
C ASP A 376 -24.54 10.87 -16.31
N SER A 377 -25.19 10.83 -15.15
CA SER A 377 -25.08 11.88 -14.12
C SER A 377 -23.70 12.00 -13.48
N LEU A 378 -22.81 11.03 -13.72
CA LEU A 378 -21.43 10.99 -13.21
C LEU A 378 -20.40 11.30 -14.30
N LYS A 379 -20.83 11.80 -15.45
CA LYS A 379 -19.96 12.32 -16.51
C LYS A 379 -19.42 13.70 -16.16
N TYR A 380 -18.13 13.88 -16.35
CA TYR A 380 -17.39 15.12 -16.22
C TYR A 380 -16.51 15.30 -17.45
N THR A 381 -15.80 16.42 -17.53
CA THR A 381 -14.85 16.68 -18.60
C THR A 381 -13.51 17.11 -18.04
N THR A 382 -12.44 16.76 -18.74
CA THR A 382 -11.10 17.28 -18.42
C THR A 382 -11.04 18.78 -18.65
N LEU A 383 -10.08 19.44 -18.00
CA LEU A 383 -10.05 20.91 -17.90
C LEU A 383 -9.37 21.61 -19.06
N LYS A 384 -8.54 20.91 -19.85
CA LYS A 384 -7.84 21.51 -21.01
C LYS A 384 -8.48 21.14 -22.33
N THR A 385 -8.77 19.85 -22.54
CA THR A 385 -9.24 19.36 -23.84
C THR A 385 -10.72 18.99 -23.87
N GLY A 386 -11.36 18.87 -22.69
CA GLY A 386 -12.81 18.55 -22.60
C GLY A 386 -13.14 17.08 -22.84
N ARG A 387 -12.17 16.17 -22.72
CA ARG A 387 -12.40 14.71 -22.82
C ARG A 387 -13.36 14.25 -21.73
N VAL A 388 -14.21 13.27 -22.05
CA VAL A 388 -15.13 12.69 -21.08
C VAL A 388 -14.39 11.82 -20.08
N ILE A 389 -14.64 12.09 -18.81
CA ILE A 389 -14.14 11.31 -17.66
C ILE A 389 -15.30 11.04 -16.69
N TYR A 390 -15.13 10.14 -15.74
CA TYR A 390 -16.22 9.69 -14.88
C TYR A 390 -15.87 9.79 -13.40
N GLY A 391 -16.88 10.06 -12.57
CA GLY A 391 -16.82 10.02 -11.10
C GLY A 391 -17.56 8.82 -10.52
N GLY A 392 -17.68 8.78 -9.19
CA GLY A 392 -18.55 7.85 -8.46
C GLY A 392 -18.02 6.41 -8.30
N GLY A 393 -16.78 6.11 -8.68
CA GLY A 393 -16.28 4.74 -8.56
C GLY A 393 -14.81 4.55 -8.86
N GLY A 394 -13.98 5.54 -8.53
CA GLY A 394 -12.54 5.53 -8.83
C GLY A 394 -12.18 6.27 -10.11
N VAL A 395 -10.92 6.24 -10.48
CA VAL A 395 -10.38 6.78 -11.72
C VAL A 395 -10.42 5.68 -12.78
N ILE A 396 -11.18 5.92 -13.85
CA ILE A 396 -11.22 5.03 -15.02
C ILE A 396 -10.01 5.36 -15.89
N PRO A 397 -9.17 4.40 -16.29
CA PRO A 397 -7.99 4.68 -17.10
C PRO A 397 -8.36 5.13 -18.53
N ASP A 398 -7.47 5.91 -19.14
CA ASP A 398 -7.60 6.31 -20.56
C ASP A 398 -7.33 5.12 -21.49
N VAL A 399 -6.48 4.20 -21.04
CA VAL A 399 -6.18 2.94 -21.75
C VAL A 399 -6.38 1.77 -20.79
N PHE A 400 -7.39 0.96 -21.08
CA PHE A 400 -7.70 -0.22 -20.30
C PHE A 400 -6.77 -1.38 -20.62
N VAL A 401 -6.30 -2.09 -19.57
CA VAL A 401 -5.50 -3.32 -19.68
C VAL A 401 -6.21 -4.42 -18.88
N PRO A 402 -6.68 -5.49 -19.50
CA PRO A 402 -7.37 -6.58 -18.80
C PRO A 402 -6.45 -7.31 -17.83
N VAL A 403 -7.02 -7.97 -16.83
CA VAL A 403 -6.29 -8.95 -16.04
C VAL A 403 -6.11 -10.20 -16.89
N ASP A 404 -4.86 -10.59 -17.13
CA ASP A 404 -4.59 -11.90 -17.72
C ASP A 404 -4.78 -12.98 -16.63
N THR A 405 -5.73 -13.86 -16.85
CA THR A 405 -6.03 -15.00 -15.98
C THR A 405 -5.62 -16.33 -16.60
N THR A 406 -5.03 -16.32 -17.80
CA THR A 406 -4.75 -17.55 -18.57
C THR A 406 -3.71 -18.45 -17.90
N GLU A 407 -2.80 -17.89 -17.10
CA GLU A 407 -1.78 -18.62 -16.36
C GLU A 407 -2.15 -18.84 -14.87
N PHE A 408 -3.35 -18.41 -14.42
CA PHE A 408 -3.79 -18.63 -13.04
C PHE A 408 -4.50 -19.96 -12.90
N SER A 409 -3.94 -20.86 -12.09
CA SER A 409 -4.57 -22.12 -11.71
C SER A 409 -4.84 -22.17 -10.20
N LYS A 410 -5.71 -23.11 -9.80
CA LYS A 410 -5.91 -23.37 -8.36
C LYS A 410 -4.62 -23.84 -7.70
N TYR A 411 -3.82 -24.66 -8.39
CA TYR A 411 -2.52 -25.13 -7.89
C TYR A 411 -1.56 -23.97 -7.57
N TYR A 412 -1.45 -23.00 -8.49
CA TYR A 412 -0.70 -21.77 -8.25
C TYR A 412 -1.21 -20.99 -7.02
N SER A 413 -2.54 -20.84 -6.93
CA SER A 413 -3.17 -20.12 -5.82
C SER A 413 -2.90 -20.79 -4.47
N ASP A 414 -2.98 -22.13 -4.41
CA ASP A 414 -2.71 -22.91 -3.20
C ASP A 414 -1.23 -22.82 -2.78
N LEU A 415 -0.28 -22.92 -3.74
CA LEU A 415 1.16 -22.72 -3.46
C LEU A 415 1.44 -21.32 -2.90
N SER A 416 0.81 -20.31 -3.49
CA SER A 416 0.96 -18.92 -3.06
C SER A 416 0.36 -18.68 -1.68
N ALA A 417 -0.85 -19.13 -1.43
CA ALA A 417 -1.55 -18.97 -0.16
C ALA A 417 -0.83 -19.64 1.01
N LYS A 418 -0.16 -20.78 0.76
CA LYS A 418 0.67 -21.47 1.74
C LYS A 418 2.10 -20.94 1.83
N GLY A 419 2.47 -19.93 1.04
CA GLY A 419 3.80 -19.33 1.05
C GLY A 419 4.92 -20.24 0.55
N VAL A 420 4.60 -21.30 -0.19
CA VAL A 420 5.56 -22.30 -0.67
C VAL A 420 6.63 -21.68 -1.56
N LEU A 421 6.23 -20.75 -2.44
CA LEU A 421 7.15 -20.02 -3.34
C LEU A 421 8.24 -19.29 -2.54
N ILE A 422 7.84 -18.56 -1.52
CA ILE A 422 8.76 -17.79 -0.65
C ILE A 422 9.67 -18.75 0.12
N GLN A 423 9.11 -19.80 0.71
CA GLN A 423 9.90 -20.79 1.47
C GLN A 423 10.92 -21.51 0.61
N TYR A 424 10.54 -21.86 -0.63
CA TYR A 424 11.44 -22.51 -1.57
C TYR A 424 12.60 -21.59 -1.97
N THR A 425 12.29 -20.37 -2.42
CA THR A 425 13.31 -19.42 -2.88
C THR A 425 14.29 -19.04 -1.78
N LEU A 426 13.80 -18.85 -0.55
CA LEU A 426 14.65 -18.62 0.61
C LEU A 426 15.60 -19.80 0.86
N SER A 427 15.09 -21.04 0.79
CA SER A 427 15.92 -22.23 0.99
C SER A 427 16.96 -22.38 -0.10
N TYR A 428 16.60 -22.07 -1.33
CA TYR A 428 17.49 -22.08 -2.48
C TYR A 428 18.60 -21.03 -2.34
N VAL A 429 18.24 -19.79 -2.00
CA VAL A 429 19.21 -18.72 -1.83
C VAL A 429 20.10 -18.94 -0.60
N ASP A 430 19.57 -19.49 0.50
CA ASP A 430 20.39 -19.86 1.68
C ASP A 430 21.50 -20.85 1.30
N LYS A 431 21.18 -21.82 0.44
CA LYS A 431 22.12 -22.85 -0.03
C LYS A 431 23.15 -22.32 -1.03
N TYR A 432 22.74 -21.46 -1.95
CA TYR A 432 23.55 -21.09 -3.13
C TYR A 432 23.96 -19.61 -3.18
N ARG A 433 23.75 -18.83 -2.10
CA ARG A 433 23.98 -17.37 -2.09
C ARG A 433 25.35 -16.95 -2.58
N ASP A 434 26.41 -17.57 -2.08
CA ASP A 434 27.79 -17.18 -2.43
C ASP A 434 28.10 -17.51 -3.89
N GLU A 435 27.61 -18.63 -4.39
CA GLU A 435 27.73 -19.02 -5.80
C GLU A 435 26.98 -18.06 -6.71
N LEU A 436 25.73 -17.69 -6.34
CA LEU A 436 24.91 -16.74 -7.09
C LEU A 436 25.56 -15.37 -7.14
N LYS A 437 26.04 -14.84 -6.01
CA LYS A 437 26.73 -13.55 -5.96
C LYS A 437 28.06 -13.55 -6.71
N LYS A 438 28.78 -14.67 -6.72
CA LYS A 438 30.02 -14.81 -7.50
C LYS A 438 29.74 -14.88 -8.99
N LYS A 439 28.68 -15.58 -9.38
CA LYS A 439 28.30 -15.81 -10.79
C LYS A 439 27.64 -14.59 -11.42
N TYR A 440 26.84 -13.83 -10.65
CA TYR A 440 26.06 -12.69 -11.13
C TYR A 440 26.42 -11.44 -10.35
N ALA A 441 27.21 -10.56 -10.98
CA ALA A 441 27.68 -9.33 -10.36
C ALA A 441 26.56 -8.29 -10.15
N ASP A 442 25.53 -8.34 -11.00
CA ASP A 442 24.41 -7.41 -10.98
C ASP A 442 23.12 -8.06 -11.51
N VAL A 443 22.01 -7.30 -11.39
CA VAL A 443 20.67 -7.74 -11.83
C VAL A 443 20.62 -8.04 -13.32
N ALA A 444 21.35 -7.27 -14.16
CA ALA A 444 21.33 -7.44 -15.61
C ALA A 444 22.00 -8.76 -16.03
N THR A 445 23.12 -9.12 -15.40
CA THR A 445 23.80 -10.40 -15.61
C THR A 445 22.97 -11.57 -15.08
N PHE A 446 22.28 -11.40 -13.95
CA PHE A 446 21.37 -12.39 -13.39
C PHE A 446 20.14 -12.58 -14.31
N GLU A 447 19.51 -11.51 -14.75
CA GLU A 447 18.35 -11.54 -15.63
C GLU A 447 18.61 -12.35 -16.90
N LYS A 448 19.78 -12.13 -17.52
CA LYS A 448 20.17 -12.83 -18.76
C LYS A 448 20.62 -14.27 -18.54
N GLY A 449 21.31 -14.54 -17.44
CA GLY A 449 22.03 -15.79 -17.25
C GLY A 449 21.38 -16.80 -16.30
N PHE A 450 20.45 -16.36 -15.41
CA PHE A 450 19.78 -17.26 -14.49
C PHE A 450 18.50 -17.82 -15.12
N VAL A 451 18.44 -19.16 -15.20
CA VAL A 451 17.28 -19.90 -15.69
C VAL A 451 16.76 -20.79 -14.57
N VAL A 452 15.46 -20.77 -14.33
CA VAL A 452 14.81 -21.71 -13.42
C VAL A 452 14.80 -23.07 -14.11
N SER A 453 15.47 -24.06 -13.50
CA SER A 453 15.59 -25.39 -14.10
C SER A 453 14.39 -26.29 -13.76
N ASP A 454 14.21 -27.37 -14.52
CA ASP A 454 13.18 -28.37 -14.20
C ASP A 454 13.43 -29.05 -12.85
N GLU A 455 14.69 -29.17 -12.39
CA GLU A 455 15.04 -29.66 -11.06
C GLU A 455 14.54 -28.72 -9.98
N MET A 456 14.69 -27.40 -10.16
CA MET A 456 14.16 -26.39 -9.25
C MET A 456 12.62 -26.48 -9.14
N MET A 457 11.95 -26.69 -10.27
CA MET A 457 10.50 -26.87 -10.30
C MET A 457 10.06 -28.17 -9.62
N LYS A 458 10.80 -29.26 -9.76
CA LYS A 458 10.54 -30.52 -9.02
C LYS A 458 10.73 -30.33 -7.51
N GLU A 459 11.77 -29.60 -7.07
CA GLU A 459 11.97 -29.27 -5.67
C GLU A 459 10.84 -28.41 -5.09
N LEU A 460 10.35 -27.42 -5.87
CA LEU A 460 9.19 -26.59 -5.52
C LEU A 460 7.93 -27.46 -5.36
N ILE A 461 7.66 -28.35 -6.29
CA ILE A 461 6.52 -29.30 -6.25
C ILE A 461 6.60 -30.16 -4.98
N ALA A 462 7.77 -30.78 -4.74
CA ALA A 462 7.99 -31.63 -3.56
C ALA A 462 7.82 -30.86 -2.24
N MET A 463 8.20 -29.57 -2.21
CA MET A 463 7.94 -28.70 -1.05
C MET A 463 6.44 -28.42 -0.90
N GLY A 464 5.72 -28.15 -2.00
CA GLY A 464 4.27 -27.96 -2.01
C GLY A 464 3.53 -29.18 -1.43
N GLU A 465 3.91 -30.38 -1.84
CA GLU A 465 3.32 -31.62 -1.33
C GLU A 465 3.54 -31.79 0.18
N LYS A 466 4.72 -31.45 0.70
CA LYS A 466 5.01 -31.45 2.16
C LYS A 466 4.14 -30.46 2.92
N GLU A 467 3.80 -29.32 2.32
CA GLU A 467 2.91 -28.30 2.89
C GLU A 467 1.43 -28.63 2.59
N GLY A 468 1.13 -29.82 2.03
CA GLY A 468 -0.21 -30.31 1.77
C GLY A 468 -0.87 -29.66 0.54
N VAL A 469 -0.10 -29.19 -0.44
CA VAL A 469 -0.59 -28.81 -1.77
C VAL A 469 -0.38 -29.98 -2.70
N LYS A 470 -1.47 -30.68 -3.02
CA LYS A 470 -1.40 -31.85 -3.92
C LYS A 470 -1.01 -31.39 -5.33
N TYR A 471 0.01 -32.06 -5.91
CA TYR A 471 0.42 -31.81 -7.29
C TYR A 471 -0.70 -32.15 -8.29
N ASP A 472 -0.91 -31.26 -9.24
CA ASP A 472 -1.84 -31.40 -10.36
C ASP A 472 -1.08 -30.98 -11.64
N GLU A 473 -0.81 -31.96 -12.49
CA GLU A 473 0.03 -31.77 -13.68
C GLU A 473 -0.59 -30.79 -14.69
N GLU A 474 -1.91 -30.87 -14.91
CA GLU A 474 -2.59 -30.00 -15.88
C GLU A 474 -2.61 -28.55 -15.38
N GLN A 475 -2.91 -28.32 -14.11
CA GLN A 475 -2.87 -26.99 -13.53
C GLN A 475 -1.44 -26.43 -13.42
N PHE A 476 -0.46 -27.29 -13.16
CA PHE A 476 0.93 -26.89 -13.18
C PHE A 476 1.37 -26.45 -14.58
N LYS A 477 0.99 -27.17 -15.65
CA LYS A 477 1.29 -26.76 -17.04
C LYS A 477 0.74 -25.38 -17.35
N VAL A 478 -0.48 -25.07 -16.90
CA VAL A 478 -1.10 -23.73 -17.04
C VAL A 478 -0.25 -22.65 -16.38
N SER A 479 0.25 -22.88 -15.16
CA SER A 479 0.94 -21.86 -14.37
C SER A 479 2.46 -21.93 -14.41
N LYS A 480 3.05 -22.86 -15.18
CA LYS A 480 4.50 -23.10 -15.17
C LYS A 480 5.31 -21.83 -15.43
N ASN A 481 4.96 -21.09 -16.45
CA ASN A 481 5.69 -19.86 -16.81
C ASN A 481 5.58 -18.76 -15.73
N LEU A 482 4.40 -18.63 -15.11
CA LEU A 482 4.20 -17.70 -14.00
C LEU A 482 5.00 -18.11 -12.76
N LEU A 483 5.02 -19.40 -12.43
CA LEU A 483 5.80 -19.96 -11.33
C LEU A 483 7.30 -19.74 -11.54
N GLU A 484 7.82 -20.01 -12.74
CA GLU A 484 9.22 -19.77 -13.11
C GLU A 484 9.59 -18.29 -12.98
N LEU A 485 8.74 -17.39 -13.48
CA LEU A 485 8.93 -15.94 -13.35
C LEU A 485 9.00 -15.51 -11.89
N LEU A 486 8.05 -15.97 -11.06
CA LEU A 486 8.00 -15.61 -9.64
C LEU A 486 9.18 -16.18 -8.86
N VAL A 487 9.55 -17.43 -9.11
CA VAL A 487 10.75 -18.04 -8.49
C VAL A 487 12.00 -17.24 -8.85
N LYS A 488 12.19 -16.90 -10.13
CA LYS A 488 13.32 -16.08 -10.58
C LYS A 488 13.31 -14.69 -9.93
N SER A 489 12.17 -14.03 -9.89
CA SER A 489 12.02 -12.69 -9.30
C SER A 489 12.29 -12.69 -7.79
N LEU A 490 11.78 -13.70 -7.08
CA LEU A 490 12.00 -13.84 -5.64
C LEU A 490 13.47 -14.14 -5.31
N ILE A 491 14.14 -14.99 -6.09
CA ILE A 491 15.58 -15.26 -5.94
C ILE A 491 16.37 -13.96 -6.18
N ALA A 492 16.02 -13.18 -7.21
CA ALA A 492 16.68 -11.90 -7.47
C ALA A 492 16.52 -10.94 -6.30
N ARG A 493 15.31 -10.85 -5.70
CA ARG A 493 15.07 -10.04 -4.50
C ARG A 493 15.98 -10.43 -3.35
N ASP A 494 16.10 -11.74 -3.10
CA ASP A 494 16.81 -12.27 -1.93
C ASP A 494 18.35 -12.25 -2.12
N VAL A 495 18.82 -12.18 -3.37
CA VAL A 495 20.25 -12.03 -3.71
C VAL A 495 20.66 -10.55 -3.78
N PHE A 496 19.83 -9.69 -4.33
CA PHE A 496 20.08 -8.25 -4.55
C PHE A 496 19.17 -7.39 -3.68
N ASP A 497 17.97 -7.02 -4.21
CA ASP A 497 17.01 -6.13 -3.54
C ASP A 497 15.61 -6.18 -4.18
N GLN A 498 14.70 -5.32 -3.69
CA GLN A 498 13.33 -5.20 -4.20
C GLN A 498 13.27 -4.63 -5.63
N GLU A 499 14.20 -3.75 -6.02
CA GLU A 499 14.30 -3.24 -7.40
C GLU A 499 14.59 -4.39 -8.38
N ALA A 500 15.47 -5.33 -8.00
CA ALA A 500 15.76 -6.52 -8.79
C ALA A 500 14.54 -7.41 -9.04
N PHE A 501 13.73 -7.64 -7.99
CA PHE A 501 12.43 -8.32 -8.16
C PHE A 501 11.58 -7.62 -9.21
N THR A 502 11.42 -6.31 -9.07
CA THR A 502 10.56 -5.49 -9.94
C THR A 502 11.05 -5.51 -11.39
N ILE A 503 12.35 -5.40 -11.63
CA ILE A 503 12.95 -5.46 -12.98
C ILE A 503 12.61 -6.77 -13.68
N ILE A 504 12.73 -7.89 -12.98
CA ILE A 504 12.47 -9.23 -13.57
C ILE A 504 10.98 -9.46 -13.76
N TYR A 505 10.17 -9.17 -12.75
CA TYR A 505 8.72 -9.34 -12.80
C TYR A 505 8.08 -8.50 -13.93
N ASN A 506 8.57 -7.28 -14.11
CA ASN A 506 8.08 -6.34 -15.12
C ASN A 506 8.33 -6.76 -16.56
N LYS A 507 9.14 -7.76 -16.84
CA LYS A 507 9.29 -8.33 -18.20
C LYS A 507 7.99 -8.92 -18.75
N ARG A 508 7.09 -9.33 -17.86
CA ARG A 508 5.77 -9.88 -18.23
C ARG A 508 4.59 -9.05 -17.73
N ASN A 509 4.84 -7.89 -17.16
CA ASN A 509 3.79 -6.98 -16.68
C ASN A 509 3.09 -6.29 -17.86
N ASP A 510 1.86 -6.72 -18.16
CA ASP A 510 1.11 -6.24 -19.32
C ASP A 510 0.70 -4.76 -19.17
N VAL A 511 0.47 -4.29 -17.94
CA VAL A 511 0.17 -2.86 -17.69
C VAL A 511 1.39 -2.01 -18.03
N LEU A 512 2.59 -2.45 -17.66
CA LEU A 512 3.83 -1.76 -18.05
C LEU A 512 4.10 -1.84 -19.55
N LYS A 513 3.89 -3.00 -20.19
CA LYS A 513 4.06 -3.15 -21.65
C LYS A 513 3.14 -2.17 -22.40
N GLU A 514 1.89 -2.08 -21.99
CA GLU A 514 0.95 -1.14 -22.60
C GLU A 514 1.32 0.31 -22.32
N GLY A 515 1.75 0.64 -21.09
CA GLY A 515 2.30 1.95 -20.77
C GLY A 515 3.49 2.34 -21.64
N LEU A 516 4.39 1.38 -21.92
CA LEU A 516 5.53 1.57 -22.84
C LEU A 516 5.08 1.77 -24.27
N ARG A 517 4.08 1.03 -24.73
CA ARG A 517 3.48 1.20 -26.07
C ARG A 517 2.92 2.60 -26.23
N VAL A 518 2.14 3.06 -25.25
CA VAL A 518 1.52 4.40 -25.26
C VAL A 518 2.58 5.51 -25.24
N ILE A 519 3.54 5.45 -24.32
CA ILE A 519 4.51 6.54 -24.14
C ILE A 519 5.49 6.66 -25.30
N ASN A 520 5.76 5.55 -26.01
CA ASN A 520 6.70 5.51 -27.12
C ASN A 520 6.07 5.81 -28.49
N ASP A 521 4.75 5.82 -28.61
CA ASP A 521 4.01 6.22 -29.82
C ASP A 521 3.49 7.65 -29.66
N ASP A 522 4.15 8.61 -30.34
CA ASP A 522 3.80 10.04 -30.26
C ASP A 522 2.38 10.32 -30.76
N LYS A 523 1.92 9.61 -31.81
CA LYS A 523 0.59 9.83 -32.37
C LYS A 523 -0.49 9.33 -31.41
N LEU A 524 -0.29 8.12 -30.88
CA LEU A 524 -1.20 7.54 -29.90
C LEU A 524 -1.27 8.39 -28.64
N TYR A 525 -0.10 8.70 -28.02
CA TYR A 525 -0.03 9.50 -26.80
C TYR A 525 -0.78 10.83 -26.94
N ASN A 526 -0.51 11.57 -28.02
CA ASN A 526 -1.16 12.85 -28.26
C ASN A 526 -2.66 12.71 -28.60
N SER A 527 -3.09 11.62 -29.21
CA SER A 527 -4.54 11.38 -29.49
C SER A 527 -5.34 11.08 -28.24
N LEU A 528 -4.73 10.47 -27.23
CA LEU A 528 -5.35 10.17 -25.94
C LEU A 528 -5.53 11.39 -25.03
N LEU A 529 -4.84 12.51 -25.35
CA LEU A 529 -4.91 13.75 -24.58
C LEU A 529 -5.65 14.89 -25.32
N LYS A 530 -6.38 14.57 -26.42
CA LYS A 530 -7.12 15.54 -27.23
C LYS A 530 -8.62 15.47 -27.03
#